data_3cfd1f6d7f89c5463efbfaaf836f5d95
#
_entry.id   3cfd1f6d7f89c5463efbfaaf836f5d95
#
_cell.length_a   1.000
_cell.length_b   1.000
_cell.length_c   1.000
_cell.angle_alpha   90.00
_cell.angle_beta   90.00
_cell.angle_gamma   90.00
#
_symmetry.space_group_name_H-M   'P 1'
#
loop_
_entity.id
_entity.type
_entity.pdbx_description
1 polymer ?
#
loop_
_entity_poly.entity_id
_entity_poly.type
_entity_poly.pdbx_seq_one_letter_code
_entity_poly.pdbx_strand_id
1 'polypeptide(L)'
;MKYRIHSEDSTRIHITGRRTGEQLGCVRIFRDGQLLDEAYYKFSGFETFLFSWEKEQEYEIEIKDLEVSLAYFYCPDTVLKEGVRFIEFKDEVHIYKKENLKEALTQDYRNSFHFSPYKNWMNDPNGLCYFKGCYHLFYQYNPNGQKWGNMHWGHAVSKDMVHWVHQPVAAYPQIELNGCEGQYRGGAFSGSAV
;
A
#
# COMPACT_ATOMS: atom_id res chain seq x y z
N MET A 1 -15.84 -4.17 11.04
CA MET A 1 -15.31 -3.22 12.05
C MET A 1 -15.39 -1.81 11.48
N LYS A 2 -15.50 -0.78 12.34
CA LYS A 2 -15.55 0.62 11.93
C LYS A 2 -14.40 1.39 12.57
N TYR A 3 -13.73 2.21 11.79
CA TYR A 3 -12.55 2.97 12.19
C TYR A 3 -12.73 4.43 11.84
N ARG A 4 -12.34 5.33 12.76
CA ARG A 4 -12.29 6.77 12.48
C ARG A 4 -10.89 7.16 12.06
N ILE A 5 -10.78 8.01 11.06
CA ILE A 5 -9.53 8.48 10.51
C ILE A 5 -9.65 9.94 10.03
N HIS A 6 -8.67 10.76 10.35
CA HIS A 6 -8.55 12.10 9.81
C HIS A 6 -7.71 12.08 8.54
N SER A 7 -8.21 12.66 7.43
CA SER A 7 -7.55 12.63 6.13
C SER A 7 -6.27 13.48 6.05
N GLU A 8 -6.09 14.39 7.00
CA GLU A 8 -4.99 15.36 6.99
C GLU A 8 -4.94 16.10 5.64
N ASP A 9 -3.76 16.34 5.08
CA ASP A 9 -3.59 16.96 3.76
C ASP A 9 -3.74 15.98 2.59
N SER A 10 -4.09 14.71 2.84
CA SER A 10 -4.19 13.67 1.79
C SER A 10 -5.51 13.72 1.02
N THR A 11 -5.47 13.21 -0.20
CA THR A 11 -6.65 13.11 -1.08
C THR A 11 -6.83 11.73 -1.71
N ARG A 12 -5.93 10.80 -1.43
CA ARG A 12 -5.96 9.43 -1.96
C ARG A 12 -5.70 8.43 -0.84
N ILE A 13 -6.48 7.35 -0.83
CA ILE A 13 -6.26 6.20 0.03
C ILE A 13 -6.32 4.92 -0.79
N HIS A 14 -5.33 4.06 -0.61
CA HIS A 14 -5.27 2.71 -1.17
C HIS A 14 -5.52 1.69 -0.07
N ILE A 15 -6.35 0.70 -0.35
CA ILE A 15 -6.59 -0.44 0.54
C ILE A 15 -6.46 -1.72 -0.27
N THR A 16 -5.48 -2.54 0.10
CA THR A 16 -5.25 -3.87 -0.46
C THR A 16 -5.73 -4.91 0.53
N GLY A 17 -6.58 -5.82 0.08
CA GLY A 17 -7.11 -6.87 0.92
C GLY A 17 -7.65 -8.04 0.13
N ARG A 18 -8.09 -9.08 0.85
CA ARG A 18 -8.80 -10.23 0.28
C ARG A 18 -10.01 -10.58 1.14
N ARG A 19 -11.04 -11.15 0.54
CA ARG A 19 -12.18 -11.66 1.29
C ARG A 19 -11.76 -12.80 2.23
N THR A 20 -12.36 -12.85 3.42
CA THR A 20 -12.01 -13.85 4.44
C THR A 20 -12.89 -15.11 4.40
N GLY A 21 -13.96 -15.11 3.61
CA GLY A 21 -14.93 -16.20 3.52
C GLY A 21 -15.55 -16.30 2.13
N GLU A 22 -16.72 -16.93 2.04
CA GLU A 22 -17.48 -17.05 0.79
C GLU A 22 -18.18 -15.76 0.39
N GLN A 23 -18.52 -14.91 1.35
CA GLN A 23 -19.13 -13.60 1.11
C GLN A 23 -18.11 -12.62 0.55
N LEU A 24 -18.60 -11.61 -0.15
CA LEU A 24 -17.76 -10.50 -0.61
C LEU A 24 -17.19 -9.74 0.60
N GLY A 25 -15.89 -9.51 0.59
CA GLY A 25 -15.30 -8.54 1.49
C GLY A 25 -15.68 -7.14 1.04
N CYS A 26 -15.84 -6.18 1.95
CA CYS A 26 -16.11 -4.81 1.55
C CYS A 26 -15.40 -3.78 2.42
N VAL A 27 -15.10 -2.65 1.78
CA VAL A 27 -14.70 -1.40 2.41
C VAL A 27 -15.74 -0.35 2.07
N ARG A 28 -16.21 0.41 3.06
CA ARG A 28 -17.11 1.54 2.88
C ARG A 28 -16.54 2.76 3.57
N ILE A 29 -16.63 3.90 2.91
CA ILE A 29 -16.15 5.19 3.44
C ILE A 29 -17.35 6.10 3.68
N PHE A 30 -17.46 6.59 4.91
CA PHE A 30 -18.53 7.49 5.33
C PHE A 30 -17.95 8.82 5.80
N ARG A 31 -18.72 9.90 5.63
CA ARG A 31 -18.53 11.18 6.29
C ARG A 31 -19.88 11.68 6.80
N ASP A 32 -19.92 12.11 8.04
CA ASP A 32 -21.14 12.61 8.72
C ASP A 32 -22.34 11.61 8.63
N GLY A 33 -22.03 10.31 8.68
CA GLY A 33 -23.03 9.24 8.55
C GLY A 33 -23.50 8.95 7.13
N GLN A 34 -23.05 9.70 6.13
CA GLN A 34 -23.35 9.49 4.72
C GLN A 34 -22.31 8.59 4.06
N LEU A 35 -22.75 7.55 3.34
CA LEU A 35 -21.89 6.73 2.50
C LEU A 35 -21.40 7.56 1.31
N LEU A 36 -20.09 7.67 1.15
CA LEU A 36 -19.46 8.40 0.05
C LEU A 36 -18.94 7.46 -1.03
N ASP A 37 -18.35 6.32 -0.63
CA ASP A 37 -17.74 5.37 -1.57
C ASP A 37 -17.72 3.97 -0.98
N GLU A 38 -17.72 2.95 -1.84
CA GLU A 38 -17.61 1.56 -1.44
C GLU A 38 -16.91 0.69 -2.49
N ALA A 39 -16.20 -0.34 -2.03
CA ALA A 39 -15.58 -1.34 -2.88
C ALA A 39 -15.82 -2.76 -2.35
N TYR A 40 -15.97 -3.70 -3.29
CA TYR A 40 -16.23 -5.12 -2.99
C TYR A 40 -15.10 -5.99 -3.50
N TYR A 41 -14.48 -6.72 -2.59
CA TYR A 41 -13.39 -7.67 -2.83
C TYR A 41 -14.00 -9.03 -3.20
N LYS A 42 -13.84 -9.42 -4.46
CA LYS A 42 -14.55 -10.56 -5.06
C LYS A 42 -13.71 -11.83 -5.09
N PHE A 43 -12.40 -11.68 -5.23
CA PHE A 43 -11.49 -12.80 -5.40
C PHE A 43 -10.97 -13.32 -4.05
N SER A 44 -10.52 -14.57 -4.04
CA SER A 44 -9.77 -15.13 -2.91
C SER A 44 -8.33 -14.61 -2.83
N GLY A 45 -7.83 -14.00 -3.91
CA GLY A 45 -6.57 -13.27 -3.96
C GLY A 45 -6.71 -11.83 -3.47
N PHE A 46 -5.57 -11.15 -3.31
CA PHE A 46 -5.55 -9.76 -2.88
C PHE A 46 -5.87 -8.80 -4.03
N GLU A 47 -6.83 -7.93 -3.79
CA GLU A 47 -7.26 -6.84 -4.68
C GLU A 47 -6.90 -5.50 -4.04
N THR A 48 -6.65 -4.48 -4.86
CA THR A 48 -6.39 -3.12 -4.38
C THR A 48 -7.44 -2.17 -4.92
N PHE A 49 -8.04 -1.40 -4.04
CA PHE A 49 -8.94 -0.32 -4.40
C PHE A 49 -8.38 1.03 -3.98
N LEU A 50 -8.57 2.01 -4.86
CA LEU A 50 -8.23 3.41 -4.67
C LEU A 50 -9.50 4.20 -4.40
N PHE A 51 -9.52 4.89 -3.27
CA PHE A 51 -10.58 5.84 -2.94
C PHE A 51 -10.03 7.26 -2.93
N SER A 52 -10.92 8.21 -3.16
CA SER A 52 -10.63 9.64 -3.07
C SER A 52 -11.43 10.25 -1.93
N TRP A 53 -10.81 11.19 -1.22
CA TRP A 53 -11.46 11.94 -0.15
C TRP A 53 -10.99 13.41 -0.14
N GLU A 54 -11.63 14.24 0.65
CA GLU A 54 -11.25 15.64 0.84
C GLU A 54 -10.21 15.77 1.97
N LYS A 55 -9.37 16.78 1.88
CA LYS A 55 -8.37 17.10 2.92
C LYS A 55 -9.03 17.59 4.19
N GLU A 56 -8.34 17.41 5.33
CA GLU A 56 -8.71 17.96 6.63
C GLU A 56 -10.15 17.60 7.07
N GLN A 57 -10.55 16.35 6.82
CA GLN A 57 -11.87 15.85 7.17
C GLN A 57 -11.78 14.55 8.00
N GLU A 58 -12.80 14.34 8.83
CA GLU A 58 -13.00 13.08 9.54
C GLU A 58 -13.81 12.10 8.69
N TYR A 59 -13.33 10.87 8.61
CA TYR A 59 -14.01 9.77 7.92
C TYR A 59 -14.20 8.57 8.83
N GLU A 60 -15.26 7.80 8.58
CA GLU A 60 -15.43 6.47 9.12
C GLU A 60 -15.19 5.44 8.00
N ILE A 61 -14.29 4.51 8.22
CA ILE A 61 -14.01 3.39 7.30
C ILE A 61 -14.60 2.13 7.92
N GLU A 62 -15.59 1.54 7.26
CA GLU A 62 -16.13 0.23 7.63
C GLU A 62 -15.42 -0.86 6.82
N ILE A 63 -14.86 -1.85 7.51
CA ILE A 63 -14.22 -3.03 6.93
C ILE A 63 -14.99 -4.26 7.37
N LYS A 64 -15.51 -5.03 6.41
CA LYS A 64 -16.31 -6.22 6.65
C LYS A 64 -15.85 -7.40 5.78
N ASP A 65 -15.74 -8.58 6.38
CA ASP A 65 -15.37 -9.85 5.74
C ASP A 65 -14.09 -9.74 4.86
N LEU A 66 -13.12 -8.94 5.34
CA LEU A 66 -11.90 -8.57 4.62
C LEU A 66 -10.67 -8.66 5.52
N GLU A 67 -9.64 -9.33 5.04
CA GLU A 67 -8.27 -9.25 5.55
C GLU A 67 -7.53 -8.15 4.79
N VAL A 68 -7.16 -7.07 5.48
CA VAL A 68 -6.36 -5.98 4.90
C VAL A 68 -4.88 -6.32 5.05
N SER A 69 -4.15 -6.36 3.94
CA SER A 69 -2.71 -6.62 3.91
C SER A 69 -1.86 -5.36 3.86
N LEU A 70 -2.29 -4.37 3.09
CA LEU A 70 -1.61 -3.09 2.93
C LEU A 70 -2.64 -1.97 2.79
N ALA A 71 -2.49 -0.93 3.59
CA ALA A 71 -3.26 0.30 3.43
C ALA A 71 -2.35 1.51 3.63
N TYR A 72 -2.58 2.56 2.84
CA TYR A 72 -1.88 3.83 2.96
C TYR A 72 -2.67 4.96 2.31
N PHE A 73 -2.40 6.18 2.75
CA PHE A 73 -2.95 7.38 2.12
C PHE A 73 -1.85 8.42 1.83
N TYR A 74 -2.12 9.34 0.92
CA TYR A 74 -1.16 10.35 0.50
C TYR A 74 -1.81 11.53 -0.22
N CYS A 75 -1.04 12.62 -0.36
CA CYS A 75 -1.34 13.74 -1.25
C CYS A 75 -0.48 13.62 -2.52
N PRO A 76 -1.07 13.54 -3.73
CA PRO A 76 -0.30 13.44 -4.97
C PRO A 76 0.68 14.59 -5.19
N ASP A 77 0.33 15.80 -4.74
CA ASP A 77 1.16 17.00 -4.95
C ASP A 77 2.44 16.99 -4.09
N THR A 78 2.42 16.33 -2.94
CA THR A 78 3.53 16.33 -1.98
C THR A 78 4.20 14.98 -1.81
N VAL A 79 3.68 13.91 -2.43
CA VAL A 79 4.09 12.51 -2.18
C VAL A 79 5.58 12.25 -2.42
N LEU A 80 6.23 12.93 -3.39
CA LEU A 80 7.67 12.78 -3.62
C LEU A 80 8.51 13.22 -2.42
N LYS A 81 8.01 14.17 -1.62
CA LYS A 81 8.70 14.68 -0.44
C LYS A 81 8.26 13.98 0.84
N GLU A 82 6.96 13.87 1.03
CA GLU A 82 6.36 13.39 2.29
C GLU A 82 6.17 11.87 2.29
N GLY A 83 6.03 11.25 1.12
CA GLY A 83 5.75 9.83 0.98
C GLY A 83 4.31 9.46 1.27
N VAL A 84 4.10 8.15 1.38
CA VAL A 84 2.83 7.58 1.83
C VAL A 84 2.81 7.47 3.35
N ARG A 85 1.61 7.54 3.92
CA ARG A 85 1.33 7.26 5.34
C ARG A 85 0.67 5.89 5.41
N PHE A 86 1.34 4.92 6.01
CA PHE A 86 0.81 3.58 6.16
C PHE A 86 -0.24 3.53 7.26
N ILE A 87 -1.25 2.70 7.06
CA ILE A 87 -2.35 2.48 8.00
C ILE A 87 -2.35 1.01 8.42
N GLU A 88 -2.48 0.77 9.71
CA GLU A 88 -2.82 -0.55 10.25
C GLU A 88 -4.15 -0.48 10.98
N PHE A 89 -5.09 -1.31 10.54
CA PHE A 89 -6.40 -1.49 11.16
C PHE A 89 -6.30 -2.64 12.17
N LYS A 90 -6.20 -2.30 13.44
CA LYS A 90 -6.18 -3.22 14.59
C LYS A 90 -7.38 -2.93 15.49
N ASP A 91 -7.21 -2.92 16.80
CA ASP A 91 -8.24 -2.46 17.74
C ASP A 91 -8.54 -0.98 17.53
N GLU A 92 -7.53 -0.23 17.12
CA GLU A 92 -7.62 1.15 16.66
C GLU A 92 -6.79 1.37 15.38
N VAL A 93 -6.93 2.54 14.77
CA VAL A 93 -6.14 2.93 13.58
C VAL A 93 -4.77 3.39 14.02
N HIS A 94 -3.73 2.75 13.50
CA HIS A 94 -2.36 3.21 13.63
C HIS A 94 -1.88 3.80 12.31
N ILE A 95 -1.34 5.03 12.36
CA ILE A 95 -0.81 5.73 11.18
C ILE A 95 0.70 5.91 11.34
N TYR A 96 1.44 5.41 10.35
CA TYR A 96 2.90 5.51 10.30
C TYR A 96 3.33 6.44 9.17
N LYS A 97 3.85 7.59 9.57
CA LYS A 97 4.43 8.62 8.69
C LYS A 97 5.94 8.40 8.58
N LYS A 98 6.59 9.12 7.67
CA LYS A 98 8.05 9.10 7.49
C LYS A 98 8.81 9.25 8.82
N GLU A 99 8.34 10.13 9.69
CA GLU A 99 9.00 10.48 10.97
C GLU A 99 8.95 9.36 11.99
N ASN A 100 7.83 8.62 12.07
CA ASN A 100 7.62 7.55 13.04
C ASN A 100 7.61 6.15 12.42
N LEU A 101 7.93 6.04 11.12
CA LEU A 101 7.92 4.74 10.42
C LEU A 101 8.87 3.73 11.08
N LYS A 102 9.96 4.20 11.67
CA LYS A 102 10.91 3.34 12.40
C LYS A 102 10.25 2.59 13.55
N GLU A 103 9.23 3.14 14.19
CA GLU A 103 8.48 2.50 15.28
C GLU A 103 7.71 1.26 14.79
N ALA A 104 7.14 1.34 13.57
CA ALA A 104 6.48 0.20 12.94
C ALA A 104 7.47 -0.87 12.47
N LEU A 105 8.74 -0.51 12.32
CA LEU A 105 9.76 -1.30 11.68
C LEU A 105 10.71 -1.99 12.68
N THR A 106 10.37 -2.01 13.97
CA THR A 106 11.12 -2.68 15.04
C THR A 106 11.03 -4.20 14.95
N GLN A 107 11.62 -4.78 13.92
CA GLN A 107 11.77 -6.24 13.79
C GLN A 107 13.23 -6.62 13.94
N ASP A 108 13.50 -7.68 14.68
CA ASP A 108 14.84 -8.13 15.11
C ASP A 108 15.84 -8.36 13.97
N TYR A 109 15.40 -8.54 12.74
CA TYR A 109 16.27 -8.85 11.59
C TYR A 109 16.17 -7.80 10.48
N ARG A 110 15.73 -6.58 10.80
CA ARG A 110 15.67 -5.53 9.79
C ARG A 110 17.05 -4.95 9.51
N ASN A 111 17.34 -4.70 8.24
CA ASN A 111 18.59 -4.06 7.83
C ASN A 111 18.71 -2.67 8.45
N SER A 112 19.91 -2.35 8.98
CA SER A 112 20.17 -1.07 9.64
C SER A 112 20.51 0.06 8.65
N PHE A 113 21.00 -0.25 7.45
CA PHE A 113 21.42 0.75 6.45
C PHE A 113 21.00 0.43 5.00
N HIS A 114 20.66 -0.81 4.65
CA HIS A 114 20.10 -1.11 3.35
C HIS A 114 18.61 -0.73 3.29
N PHE A 115 18.13 -0.33 2.10
CA PHE A 115 16.71 -0.14 1.87
C PHE A 115 15.94 -1.42 2.21
N SER A 116 14.78 -1.25 2.82
CA SER A 116 13.82 -2.31 3.09
C SER A 116 12.41 -1.79 2.84
N PRO A 117 11.49 -2.61 2.31
CA PRO A 117 10.11 -2.22 2.14
C PRO A 117 9.43 -2.01 3.50
N TYR A 118 8.25 -1.41 3.51
CA TYR A 118 7.47 -1.25 4.74
C TYR A 118 7.27 -2.58 5.46
N LYS A 119 6.87 -3.62 4.72
CA LYS A 119 6.71 -4.99 5.24
C LYS A 119 6.80 -6.01 4.12
N ASN A 120 6.96 -7.27 4.49
CA ASN A 120 6.87 -8.44 3.62
C ASN A 120 8.01 -8.57 2.59
N TRP A 121 7.77 -9.36 1.53
CA TRP A 121 8.80 -9.81 0.59
C TRP A 121 9.24 -8.72 -0.37
N MET A 122 10.54 -8.65 -0.58
CA MET A 122 11.19 -7.82 -1.60
C MET A 122 12.32 -8.62 -2.26
N ASN A 123 12.50 -8.46 -3.59
CA ASN A 123 13.67 -8.97 -4.31
C ASN A 123 14.20 -7.93 -5.33
N ASP A 124 14.21 -8.22 -6.62
CA ASP A 124 14.93 -7.47 -7.64
C ASP A 124 14.66 -5.96 -7.65
N PRO A 125 15.69 -5.11 -7.68
CA PRO A 125 15.48 -3.71 -8.01
C PRO A 125 15.07 -3.59 -9.50
N ASN A 126 14.10 -2.73 -9.76
CA ASN A 126 13.55 -2.49 -11.09
C ASN A 126 13.65 -1.01 -11.45
N GLY A 127 13.73 -0.70 -12.73
CA GLY A 127 13.52 0.63 -13.26
C GLY A 127 14.29 1.74 -12.56
N LEU A 128 15.54 1.51 -12.15
CA LEU A 128 16.35 2.52 -11.47
C LEU A 128 16.57 3.71 -12.40
N CYS A 129 16.17 4.90 -11.95
CA CYS A 129 16.33 6.12 -12.73
C CYS A 129 16.47 7.36 -11.86
N TYR A 130 16.98 8.44 -12.46
CA TYR A 130 16.98 9.77 -11.84
C TYR A 130 15.98 10.64 -12.59
N PHE A 131 14.95 11.10 -11.92
CA PHE A 131 13.88 11.89 -12.49
C PHE A 131 13.34 12.91 -11.50
N LYS A 132 12.99 14.11 -11.96
CA LYS A 132 12.46 15.23 -11.14
C LYS A 132 13.29 15.50 -9.87
N GLY A 133 14.63 15.40 -9.97
CA GLY A 133 15.53 15.70 -8.86
C GLY A 133 15.61 14.62 -7.78
N CYS A 134 15.14 13.42 -8.04
CA CYS A 134 15.19 12.26 -7.14
C CYS A 134 15.70 11.02 -7.85
N TYR A 135 16.38 10.16 -7.12
CA TYR A 135 16.62 8.77 -7.49
C TYR A 135 15.35 7.98 -7.23
N HIS A 136 14.89 7.22 -8.21
CA HIS A 136 13.75 6.35 -8.09
C HIS A 136 14.22 4.90 -8.00
N LEU A 137 13.76 4.19 -7.00
CA LEU A 137 13.93 2.76 -6.80
C LEU A 137 12.55 2.11 -6.91
N PHE A 138 12.33 1.37 -7.98
CA PHE A 138 11.26 0.38 -8.03
C PHE A 138 11.83 -0.98 -7.64
N TYR A 139 10.99 -1.87 -7.13
CA TYR A 139 11.44 -3.19 -6.70
C TYR A 139 10.31 -4.21 -6.77
N GLN A 140 10.68 -5.46 -7.02
CA GLN A 140 9.74 -6.57 -6.90
C GLN A 140 9.25 -6.65 -5.47
N TYR A 141 7.94 -6.63 -5.29
CA TYR A 141 7.31 -6.50 -3.99
C TYR A 141 6.09 -7.40 -3.85
N ASN A 142 6.06 -8.22 -2.81
CA ASN A 142 4.83 -8.87 -2.38
C ASN A 142 4.35 -8.23 -1.07
N PRO A 143 3.42 -7.27 -1.09
CA PRO A 143 2.90 -6.63 0.12
C PRO A 143 2.05 -7.56 0.98
N ASN A 144 1.70 -8.75 0.47
CA ASN A 144 0.69 -9.62 1.04
C ASN A 144 1.29 -10.85 1.75
N GLY A 145 2.62 -11.01 1.73
CA GLY A 145 3.25 -12.16 2.38
C GLY A 145 4.78 -12.13 2.37
N GLN A 146 5.36 -13.03 3.16
CA GLN A 146 6.80 -13.17 3.36
C GLN A 146 7.47 -14.15 2.37
N LYS A 147 6.76 -14.52 1.30
CA LYS A 147 7.28 -15.40 0.25
C LYS A 147 7.13 -14.74 -1.10
N TRP A 148 7.93 -15.19 -2.05
CA TRP A 148 7.77 -14.80 -3.45
C TRP A 148 6.37 -15.14 -3.96
N GLY A 149 5.76 -14.20 -4.65
CA GLY A 149 4.42 -14.35 -5.26
C GLY A 149 3.67 -13.03 -5.27
N ASN A 150 2.58 -12.98 -6.00
CA ASN A 150 1.70 -11.80 -6.12
C ASN A 150 2.47 -10.49 -6.34
N MET A 151 3.39 -10.52 -7.33
CA MET A 151 4.38 -9.46 -7.53
C MET A 151 3.75 -8.15 -7.96
N HIS A 152 4.07 -7.14 -7.19
CA HIS A 152 3.87 -5.72 -7.46
C HIS A 152 5.21 -5.05 -7.76
N TRP A 153 5.19 -3.84 -8.24
CA TRP A 153 6.33 -2.94 -8.14
C TRP A 153 6.13 -1.99 -6.97
N GLY A 154 6.89 -2.21 -5.90
CA GLY A 154 7.06 -1.22 -4.86
C GLY A 154 7.84 -0.03 -5.40
N HIS A 155 7.75 1.12 -4.74
CA HIS A 155 8.43 2.34 -5.18
C HIS A 155 8.93 3.14 -3.97
N ALA A 156 10.14 3.64 -4.09
CA ALA A 156 10.72 4.60 -3.15
C ALA A 156 11.54 5.64 -3.90
N VAL A 157 11.69 6.81 -3.31
CA VAL A 157 12.52 7.90 -3.86
C VAL A 157 13.55 8.37 -2.84
N SER A 158 14.69 8.84 -3.34
CA SER A 158 15.75 9.41 -2.52
C SER A 158 16.44 10.57 -3.21
N LYS A 159 16.99 11.51 -2.44
CA LYS A 159 17.86 12.57 -2.96
C LYS A 159 19.35 12.22 -2.89
N ASP A 160 19.71 11.25 -2.06
CA ASP A 160 21.09 10.92 -1.71
C ASP A 160 21.39 9.41 -1.79
N MET A 161 20.42 8.58 -2.19
CA MET A 161 20.50 7.10 -2.25
C MET A 161 20.71 6.44 -0.87
N VAL A 162 20.58 7.20 0.21
CA VAL A 162 20.70 6.72 1.60
C VAL A 162 19.37 6.83 2.34
N HIS A 163 18.74 8.01 2.24
CA HIS A 163 17.45 8.27 2.90
C HIS A 163 16.32 8.12 1.89
N TRP A 164 15.54 7.06 2.05
CA TRP A 164 14.46 6.69 1.15
C TRP A 164 13.08 7.07 1.70
N VAL A 165 12.22 7.53 0.83
CA VAL A 165 10.83 7.89 1.11
C VAL A 165 9.93 6.95 0.33
N HIS A 166 9.12 6.16 1.02
CA HIS A 166 8.17 5.23 0.40
C HIS A 166 7.12 5.98 -0.39
N GLN A 167 6.86 5.48 -1.58
CA GLN A 167 5.91 6.02 -2.54
C GLN A 167 4.73 5.06 -2.72
N PRO A 168 3.64 5.47 -3.37
CA PRO A 168 2.59 4.55 -3.78
C PRO A 168 3.16 3.39 -4.61
N VAL A 169 2.54 2.21 -4.47
CA VAL A 169 2.85 1.06 -5.32
C VAL A 169 2.72 1.47 -6.78
N ALA A 170 3.74 1.22 -7.59
CA ALA A 170 3.83 1.72 -8.96
C ALA A 170 3.14 0.81 -9.97
N ALA A 171 3.13 -0.51 -9.74
CA ALA A 171 2.45 -1.47 -10.60
C ALA A 171 1.82 -2.59 -9.76
N TYR A 172 0.62 -3.00 -10.18
CA TYR A 172 -0.17 -4.04 -9.53
C TYR A 172 -0.24 -5.28 -10.43
N PRO A 173 -0.36 -6.49 -9.85
CA PRO A 173 -0.64 -7.68 -10.63
C PRO A 173 -2.02 -7.60 -11.28
N GLN A 174 -2.15 -8.21 -12.47
CA GLN A 174 -3.44 -8.40 -13.12
C GLN A 174 -4.14 -9.58 -12.44
N ILE A 175 -5.03 -9.28 -11.50
CA ILE A 175 -5.64 -10.30 -10.64
C ILE A 175 -6.49 -11.32 -11.43
N GLU A 176 -7.07 -10.91 -12.54
CA GLU A 176 -7.86 -11.77 -13.44
C GLU A 176 -7.00 -12.90 -14.05
N LEU A 177 -5.69 -12.67 -14.18
CA LEU A 177 -4.72 -13.64 -14.67
C LEU A 177 -4.10 -14.48 -13.57
N ASN A 178 -4.26 -14.07 -12.33
CA ASN A 178 -3.73 -14.79 -11.17
C ASN A 178 -4.53 -16.03 -10.81
N GLY A 179 -5.47 -16.47 -11.62
CA GLY A 179 -6.22 -17.71 -11.52
C GLY A 179 -6.41 -18.28 -10.12
N CYS A 180 -7.23 -19.26 -9.95
CA CYS A 180 -7.41 -19.95 -8.69
C CYS A 180 -6.07 -20.51 -8.18
N GLU A 181 -5.78 -20.24 -6.91
CA GLU A 181 -4.77 -20.92 -6.08
C GLU A 181 -3.36 -21.10 -6.69
N GLY A 182 -2.47 -20.17 -6.41
CA GLY A 182 -1.02 -20.37 -6.57
C GLY A 182 -0.44 -20.14 -7.97
N GLN A 183 -1.22 -19.71 -8.93
CA GLN A 183 -0.73 -19.35 -10.26
C GLN A 183 -0.49 -17.82 -10.33
N TYR A 184 0.74 -17.41 -10.17
CA TYR A 184 1.14 -15.98 -10.20
C TYR A 184 1.38 -15.45 -11.61
N ARG A 185 0.53 -15.79 -12.58
CA ARG A 185 0.71 -15.42 -13.99
C ARG A 185 0.54 -13.93 -14.27
N GLY A 186 -0.24 -13.23 -13.47
CA GLY A 186 -0.53 -11.81 -13.63
C GLY A 186 0.44 -10.88 -12.90
N GLY A 187 1.55 -11.37 -12.34
CA GLY A 187 2.48 -10.54 -11.58
C GLY A 187 3.15 -9.44 -12.41
N ALA A 188 3.42 -8.32 -11.78
CA ALA A 188 4.29 -7.28 -12.33
C ALA A 188 5.74 -7.72 -12.15
N PHE A 189 6.27 -8.44 -13.15
CA PHE A 189 7.61 -9.02 -13.08
C PHE A 189 8.71 -7.99 -13.33
N SER A 190 9.98 -8.40 -13.11
CA SER A 190 11.15 -7.54 -13.20
C SER A 190 11.27 -6.89 -14.58
N GLY A 191 11.70 -5.63 -14.59
CA GLY A 191 11.81 -4.82 -15.80
C GLY A 191 12.64 -3.56 -15.58
N SER A 192 12.70 -2.73 -16.62
CA SER A 192 13.45 -1.47 -16.65
C SER A 192 12.52 -0.29 -16.89
N ALA A 193 12.97 0.91 -16.50
CA ALA A 193 12.41 2.17 -16.96
C ALA A 193 13.20 2.64 -18.20
N VAL A 194 12.50 3.21 -19.17
CA VAL A 194 13.05 3.87 -20.39
C VAL A 194 12.49 5.27 -20.52
#